data_ac3ca2fd53bee0410f7b5cfeb46435e8
#
_entry.id   ac3ca2fd53bee0410f7b5cfeb46435e8
#
_cell.length_a   1.000
_cell.length_b   1.000
_cell.length_c   1.000
_cell.angle_alpha   90.00
_cell.angle_beta   90.00
_cell.angle_gamma   90.00
#
_symmetry.space_group_name_H-M   'P 1'
#
loop_
_entity.id
_entity.type
_entity.pdbx_description
1 polymer ?
#
loop_
_entity_poly.entity_id
_entity_poly.type
_entity_poly.pdbx_seq_one_letter_code
_entity_poly.pdbx_strand_id
1 'polypeptide(L)'
;MATGVHGLFNNPALRRTLVRLRVPLFVVLGLALIWYAKRDWFVPALAVSLFGEAIQLWCFASLQKNEVLAANGPYAIVRNPMYLGRYFLLLGMLMLPGNAWLPGVFTAVYYFYMVNRVRREEALLAPTFGDAYARYCAAVPRFLPRPTSHPGGRIAYFDWGTFVRNHGLRNLAQVAAFYALAGYFAFLAR
;
A
#
# COMPACT_ATOMS: atom_id res chain seq x y z
N MET A 1 -8.01 2.65 27.34
CA MET A 1 -6.57 2.83 27.08
C MET A 1 -6.09 1.67 26.20
N ALA A 2 -5.48 1.92 25.05
CA ALA A 2 -4.90 0.86 24.24
C ALA A 2 -3.61 0.39 24.91
N THR A 3 -3.69 -0.69 25.67
CA THR A 3 -2.54 -1.32 26.34
C THR A 3 -1.83 -2.26 25.36
N GLY A 4 -0.52 -2.29 25.38
CA GLY A 4 0.29 -3.17 24.55
C GLY A 4 0.77 -2.56 23.21
N VAL A 5 1.06 -3.43 22.22
CA VAL A 5 1.64 -3.07 20.91
C VAL A 5 0.85 -1.96 20.20
N HIS A 6 -0.48 -1.98 20.27
CA HIS A 6 -1.32 -0.94 19.70
C HIS A 6 -1.07 0.46 20.29
N GLY A 7 -0.64 0.56 21.56
CA GLY A 7 -0.28 1.83 22.21
C GLY A 7 0.94 2.49 21.56
N LEU A 8 1.94 1.72 21.17
CA LEU A 8 3.13 2.22 20.47
C LEU A 8 2.77 2.90 19.13
N PHE A 9 1.89 2.28 18.34
CA PHE A 9 1.47 2.84 17.04
C PHE A 9 0.57 4.08 17.17
N ASN A 10 0.04 4.37 18.36
CA ASN A 10 -0.78 5.54 18.64
C ASN A 10 -0.04 6.64 19.42
N ASN A 11 1.25 6.43 19.74
CA ASN A 11 2.05 7.44 20.45
C ASN A 11 2.35 8.66 19.54
N PRO A 12 1.93 9.90 19.92
CA PRO A 12 2.11 11.08 19.07
C PRO A 12 3.56 11.52 18.91
N ALA A 13 4.42 11.28 19.92
CA ALA A 13 5.84 11.65 19.88
C ALA A 13 6.58 10.72 18.92
N LEU A 14 6.42 9.40 19.06
CA LEU A 14 6.99 8.40 18.16
C LEU A 14 6.56 8.64 16.71
N ARG A 15 5.28 8.93 16.50
CA ARG A 15 4.74 9.23 15.18
C ARG A 15 5.40 10.46 14.55
N ARG A 16 5.59 11.57 15.31
CA ARG A 16 6.26 12.79 14.80
C ARG A 16 7.69 12.50 14.38
N THR A 17 8.45 11.78 15.20
CA THR A 17 9.82 11.38 14.89
C THR A 17 9.90 10.51 13.65
N LEU A 18 9.06 9.47 13.55
CA LEU A 18 9.00 8.60 12.39
C LEU A 18 8.60 9.36 11.10
N VAL A 19 7.68 10.32 11.19
CA VAL A 19 7.30 11.14 10.03
C VAL A 19 8.46 12.03 9.58
N ARG A 20 9.28 12.58 10.49
CA ARG A 20 10.46 13.38 10.15
C ARG A 20 11.56 12.53 9.51
N LEU A 21 11.80 11.34 10.05
CA LEU A 21 12.88 10.45 9.59
C LEU A 21 12.47 9.53 8.43
N ARG A 22 11.20 9.53 8.03
CA ARG A 22 10.69 8.58 7.02
C ARG A 22 11.44 8.63 5.69
N VAL A 23 11.73 9.85 5.18
CA VAL A 23 12.40 9.98 3.87
C VAL A 23 13.83 9.44 3.92
N PRO A 24 14.72 9.88 4.83
CA PRO A 24 16.07 9.31 4.91
C PRO A 24 16.07 7.81 5.23
N LEU A 25 15.16 7.33 6.09
CA LEU A 25 15.05 5.89 6.37
C LEU A 25 14.65 5.08 5.13
N PHE A 26 13.68 5.54 4.35
CA PHE A 26 13.28 4.86 3.11
C PHE A 26 14.36 4.91 2.04
N VAL A 27 15.11 6.01 1.94
CA VAL A 27 16.25 6.10 1.01
C VAL A 27 17.35 5.12 1.40
N VAL A 28 17.76 5.11 2.66
CA VAL A 28 18.80 4.18 3.16
C VAL A 28 18.37 2.72 3.00
N LEU A 29 17.13 2.39 3.38
CA LEU A 29 16.60 1.04 3.20
C LEU A 29 16.55 0.66 1.72
N GLY A 30 16.06 1.56 0.85
CA GLY A 30 15.98 1.31 -0.59
C GLY A 30 17.35 1.05 -1.21
N LEU A 31 18.37 1.85 -0.86
CA LEU A 31 19.73 1.64 -1.31
C LEU A 31 20.31 0.32 -0.80
N ALA A 32 20.04 -0.03 0.46
CA ALA A 32 20.47 -1.32 1.01
C ALA A 32 19.81 -2.51 0.28
N LEU A 33 18.50 -2.44 0.00
CA LEU A 33 17.79 -3.48 -0.74
C LEU A 33 18.35 -3.66 -2.16
N ILE A 34 18.67 -2.56 -2.84
CA ILE A 34 19.31 -2.57 -4.15
C ILE A 34 20.71 -3.21 -4.07
N TRP A 35 21.51 -2.78 -3.08
CA TRP A 35 22.85 -3.30 -2.90
C TRP A 35 22.91 -4.80 -2.59
N TYR A 36 21.97 -5.30 -1.77
CA TYR A 36 21.89 -6.70 -1.39
C TYR A 36 20.95 -7.55 -2.29
N ALA A 37 20.48 -7.00 -3.43
CA ALA A 37 19.61 -7.72 -4.34
C ALA A 37 20.31 -8.98 -4.90
N LYS A 38 19.65 -10.13 -4.82
CA LYS A 38 20.14 -11.42 -5.30
C LYS A 38 19.42 -11.81 -6.60
N ARG A 39 20.19 -12.37 -7.55
CA ARG A 39 19.67 -12.81 -8.85
C ARG A 39 18.50 -13.79 -8.73
N ASP A 40 18.64 -14.79 -7.87
CA ASP A 40 17.63 -15.85 -7.72
C ASP A 40 16.31 -15.34 -7.14
N TRP A 41 16.36 -14.24 -6.37
CA TRP A 41 15.21 -13.63 -5.75
C TRP A 41 14.61 -12.47 -6.54
N PHE A 42 15.29 -12.02 -7.60
CA PHE A 42 14.86 -10.86 -8.37
C PHE A 42 13.50 -11.06 -9.04
N VAL A 43 13.31 -12.17 -9.75
CA VAL A 43 12.05 -12.45 -10.47
C VAL A 43 10.87 -12.62 -9.53
N PRO A 44 10.91 -13.47 -8.47
CA PRO A 44 9.80 -13.58 -7.53
C PRO A 44 9.53 -12.27 -6.79
N ALA A 45 10.55 -11.51 -6.41
CA ALA A 45 10.42 -10.20 -5.78
C ALA A 45 9.71 -9.19 -6.68
N LEU A 46 10.14 -9.12 -7.95
CA LEU A 46 9.52 -8.27 -8.97
C LEU A 46 8.05 -8.65 -9.19
N ALA A 47 7.74 -9.94 -9.32
CA ALA A 47 6.37 -10.41 -9.55
C ALA A 47 5.42 -9.99 -8.40
N VAL A 48 5.85 -10.17 -7.15
CA VAL A 48 5.07 -9.74 -5.96
C VAL A 48 4.90 -8.22 -5.92
N SER A 49 5.97 -7.46 -6.23
CA SER A 49 5.88 -5.99 -6.30
C SER A 49 4.99 -5.50 -7.42
N LEU A 50 5.05 -6.09 -8.62
CA LEU A 50 4.18 -5.71 -9.74
C LEU A 50 2.71 -5.99 -9.45
N PHE A 51 2.39 -7.09 -8.75
CA PHE A 51 1.04 -7.35 -8.28
C PHE A 51 0.56 -6.23 -7.34
N GLY A 52 1.40 -5.82 -6.38
CA GLY A 52 1.09 -4.70 -5.48
C GLY A 52 0.95 -3.38 -6.22
N GLU A 53 1.84 -3.11 -7.17
CA GLU A 53 1.81 -1.90 -7.98
C GLU A 53 0.56 -1.82 -8.85
N ALA A 54 0.15 -2.92 -9.49
CA ALA A 54 -1.08 -2.97 -10.28
C ALA A 54 -2.31 -2.57 -9.44
N ILE A 55 -2.42 -3.06 -8.21
CA ILE A 55 -3.48 -2.65 -7.27
C ILE A 55 -3.37 -1.14 -6.97
N GLN A 56 -2.17 -0.61 -6.72
CA GLN A 56 -1.99 0.82 -6.42
C GLN A 56 -2.34 1.71 -7.61
N LEU A 57 -1.90 1.36 -8.81
CA LEU A 57 -2.23 2.11 -10.04
C LEU A 57 -3.74 2.15 -10.27
N TRP A 58 -4.42 1.02 -10.03
CA TRP A 58 -5.89 0.97 -10.11
C TRP A 58 -6.54 1.85 -9.02
N CYS A 59 -6.00 1.86 -7.80
CA CYS A 59 -6.46 2.78 -6.75
C CYS A 59 -6.28 4.25 -7.15
N PHE A 60 -5.13 4.62 -7.73
CA PHE A 60 -4.88 6.00 -8.18
C PHE A 60 -5.87 6.45 -9.27
N ALA A 61 -6.29 5.53 -10.13
CA ALA A 61 -7.29 5.80 -11.16
C ALA A 61 -8.74 5.85 -10.65
N SER A 62 -8.99 5.40 -9.42
CA SER A 62 -10.34 5.25 -8.88
C SER A 62 -10.65 6.16 -7.69
N LEU A 63 -9.63 6.77 -7.06
CA LEU A 63 -9.76 7.55 -5.84
C LEU A 63 -9.98 9.04 -6.14
N GLN A 64 -11.20 9.50 -5.99
CA GLN A 64 -11.53 10.94 -5.96
C GLN A 64 -11.50 11.41 -4.51
N LYS A 65 -10.37 12.02 -4.12
CA LYS A 65 -10.13 12.43 -2.72
C LYS A 65 -11.08 13.56 -2.31
N ASN A 66 -11.72 13.39 -1.15
CA ASN A 66 -12.53 14.40 -0.45
C ASN A 66 -13.81 14.88 -1.20
N GLU A 67 -14.13 14.38 -2.37
CA GLU A 67 -15.29 14.82 -3.16
C GLU A 67 -16.44 13.82 -3.07
N VAL A 68 -16.13 12.53 -3.22
CA VAL A 68 -17.12 11.46 -3.25
C VAL A 68 -16.59 10.26 -2.48
N LEU A 69 -17.49 9.49 -1.87
CA LEU A 69 -17.14 8.20 -1.28
C LEU A 69 -16.59 7.27 -2.38
N ALA A 70 -15.30 6.90 -2.24
CA ALA A 70 -14.65 6.01 -3.18
C ALA A 70 -15.26 4.60 -3.09
N ALA A 71 -16.12 4.25 -4.05
CA ALA A 71 -16.79 2.95 -4.13
C ALA A 71 -16.58 2.26 -5.49
N ASN A 72 -15.76 2.84 -6.38
CA ASN A 72 -15.49 2.33 -7.71
C ASN A 72 -14.11 1.65 -7.80
N GLY A 73 -13.91 0.85 -8.84
CA GLY A 73 -12.66 0.14 -9.08
C GLY A 73 -12.37 -0.86 -7.94
N PRO A 74 -11.13 -0.90 -7.41
CA PRO A 74 -10.76 -1.81 -6.34
C PRO A 74 -11.52 -1.55 -5.03
N TYR A 75 -12.04 -0.33 -4.83
CA TYR A 75 -12.85 0.05 -3.66
C TYR A 75 -14.26 -0.59 -3.69
N ALA A 76 -14.72 -1.10 -4.83
CA ALA A 76 -15.96 -1.88 -4.92
C ALA A 76 -15.80 -3.30 -4.35
N ILE A 77 -14.56 -3.80 -4.21
CA ILE A 77 -14.25 -5.17 -3.81
C ILE A 77 -13.73 -5.24 -2.38
N VAL A 78 -12.95 -4.23 -1.97
CA VAL A 78 -12.37 -4.12 -0.64
C VAL A 78 -12.24 -2.65 -0.25
N ARG A 79 -12.52 -2.31 1.02
CA ARG A 79 -12.53 -0.90 1.46
C ARG A 79 -11.16 -0.22 1.45
N ASN A 80 -10.12 -0.98 1.64
CA ASN A 80 -8.76 -0.45 1.83
C ASN A 80 -7.74 -1.05 0.83
N PRO A 81 -8.01 -1.03 -0.50
CA PRO A 81 -7.18 -1.70 -1.49
C PRO A 81 -5.78 -1.08 -1.61
N MET A 82 -5.64 0.23 -1.36
CA MET A 82 -4.36 0.93 -1.42
C MET A 82 -3.36 0.41 -0.38
N TYR A 83 -3.82 0.02 0.82
CA TYR A 83 -2.95 -0.61 1.81
C TYR A 83 -2.52 -2.01 1.38
N LEU A 84 -3.43 -2.77 0.76
CA LEU A 84 -3.12 -4.09 0.22
C LEU A 84 -2.06 -4.01 -0.90
N GLY A 85 -2.26 -3.10 -1.85
CA GLY A 85 -1.27 -2.85 -2.92
C GLY A 85 0.10 -2.43 -2.38
N ARG A 86 0.12 -1.51 -1.42
CA ARG A 86 1.37 -1.09 -0.77
C ARG A 86 2.06 -2.21 0.00
N TYR A 87 1.29 -3.08 0.65
CA TYR A 87 1.83 -4.26 1.32
C TYR A 87 2.61 -5.15 0.35
N PHE A 88 1.99 -5.56 -0.76
CA PHE A 88 2.65 -6.44 -1.73
C PHE A 88 3.82 -5.77 -2.45
N LEU A 89 3.72 -4.46 -2.77
CA LEU A 89 4.82 -3.72 -3.36
C LEU A 89 6.06 -3.75 -2.46
N LEU A 90 5.91 -3.39 -1.18
CA LEU A 90 7.01 -3.38 -0.22
C LEU A 90 7.48 -4.77 0.15
N LEU A 91 6.57 -5.74 0.24
CA LEU A 91 6.91 -7.15 0.49
C LEU A 91 7.87 -7.68 -0.59
N GLY A 92 7.54 -7.46 -1.88
CA GLY A 92 8.40 -7.84 -2.98
C GLY A 92 9.77 -7.16 -2.91
N MET A 93 9.83 -5.85 -2.64
CA MET A 93 11.12 -5.16 -2.46
C MET A 93 11.97 -5.79 -1.34
N LEU A 94 11.35 -6.17 -0.21
CA LEU A 94 12.02 -6.79 0.92
C LEU A 94 12.43 -8.25 0.68
N MET A 95 11.90 -8.90 -0.34
CA MET A 95 12.33 -10.23 -0.79
C MET A 95 13.66 -10.21 -1.55
N LEU A 96 14.07 -9.08 -2.16
CA LEU A 96 15.28 -8.97 -2.99
C LEU A 96 16.56 -9.54 -2.35
N PRO A 97 16.85 -9.30 -1.06
CA PRO A 97 18.05 -9.87 -0.42
C PRO A 97 18.00 -11.40 -0.21
N GLY A 98 16.86 -12.04 -0.44
CA GLY A 98 16.68 -13.48 -0.22
C GLY A 98 16.78 -13.89 1.26
N ASN A 99 16.31 -13.02 2.15
CA ASN A 99 16.27 -13.26 3.58
C ASN A 99 14.82 -13.28 4.05
N ALA A 100 14.34 -14.44 4.51
CA ALA A 100 12.94 -14.64 4.91
C ALA A 100 12.53 -13.84 6.16
N TRP A 101 13.48 -13.43 7.01
CA TRP A 101 13.17 -12.62 8.19
C TRP A 101 12.67 -11.22 7.84
N LEU A 102 13.21 -10.60 6.77
CA LEU A 102 12.79 -9.25 6.36
C LEU A 102 11.31 -9.18 6.00
N PRO A 103 10.78 -9.99 5.07
CA PRO A 103 9.35 -10.01 4.77
C PRO A 103 8.51 -10.49 5.95
N GLY A 104 9.01 -11.40 6.79
CA GLY A 104 8.31 -11.89 7.98
C GLY A 104 8.09 -10.79 9.03
N VAL A 105 9.16 -10.12 9.45
CA VAL A 105 9.08 -9.00 10.41
C VAL A 105 8.25 -7.84 9.83
N PHE A 106 8.46 -7.51 8.55
CA PHE A 106 7.66 -6.50 7.87
C PHE A 106 6.17 -6.81 7.91
N THR A 107 5.77 -8.05 7.61
CA THR A 107 4.36 -8.47 7.62
C THR A 107 3.73 -8.25 8.99
N ALA A 108 4.41 -8.66 10.07
CA ALA A 108 3.93 -8.46 11.44
C ALA A 108 3.76 -6.97 11.78
N VAL A 109 4.79 -6.16 11.51
CA VAL A 109 4.77 -4.71 11.77
C VAL A 109 3.71 -4.01 10.91
N TYR A 110 3.63 -4.36 9.61
CA TYR A 110 2.67 -3.77 8.68
C TYR A 110 1.23 -4.08 9.06
N TYR A 111 0.94 -5.29 9.55
CA TYR A 111 -0.39 -5.65 10.04
C TYR A 111 -0.86 -4.69 11.14
N PHE A 112 -0.04 -4.49 12.19
CA PHE A 112 -0.39 -3.57 13.27
C PHE A 112 -0.50 -2.12 12.79
N TYR A 113 0.42 -1.68 11.92
CA TYR A 113 0.35 -0.35 11.31
C TYR A 113 -0.95 -0.16 10.53
N MET A 114 -1.28 -1.09 9.63
CA MET A 114 -2.45 -1.02 8.76
C MET A 114 -3.75 -1.00 9.56
N VAL A 115 -3.92 -1.91 10.52
CA VAL A 115 -5.15 -1.98 11.34
C VAL A 115 -5.38 -0.66 12.09
N ASN A 116 -4.35 -0.10 12.71
CA ASN A 116 -4.48 1.16 13.45
C ASN A 116 -4.69 2.36 12.52
N ARG A 117 -4.06 2.36 11.35
CA ARG A 117 -4.22 3.43 10.36
C ARG A 117 -5.62 3.44 9.77
N VAL A 118 -6.11 2.29 9.34
CA VAL A 118 -7.45 2.13 8.78
C VAL A 118 -8.54 2.51 9.78
N ARG A 119 -8.41 2.09 11.04
CA ARG A 119 -9.37 2.49 12.10
C ARG A 119 -9.48 4.00 12.22
N ARG A 120 -8.37 4.73 12.16
CA ARG A 120 -8.38 6.19 12.22
C ARG A 120 -9.02 6.83 10.98
N GLU A 121 -8.75 6.30 9.80
CA GLU A 121 -9.35 6.79 8.56
C GLU A 121 -10.86 6.53 8.52
N GLU A 122 -11.31 5.33 8.90
CA GLU A 122 -12.73 5.01 8.98
C GLU A 122 -13.48 5.90 10.00
N ALA A 123 -12.83 6.24 11.13
CA ALA A 123 -13.40 7.16 12.11
C ALA A 123 -13.57 8.60 11.58
N LEU A 124 -12.79 9.01 10.58
CA LEU A 124 -12.94 10.30 9.90
C LEU A 124 -14.00 10.24 8.78
N LEU A 125 -14.09 9.11 8.07
CA LEU A 125 -15.04 8.93 6.98
C LEU A 125 -16.49 8.77 7.45
N ALA A 126 -16.69 8.12 8.60
CA ALA A 126 -18.01 7.86 9.16
C ALA A 126 -18.86 9.15 9.37
N PRO A 127 -18.36 10.20 10.05
CA PRO A 127 -19.12 11.45 10.19
C PRO A 127 -19.24 12.24 8.88
N THR A 128 -18.27 12.10 7.96
CA THR A 128 -18.25 12.86 6.69
C THR A 128 -19.33 12.36 5.72
N PHE A 129 -19.53 11.04 5.62
CA PHE A 129 -20.43 10.43 4.63
C PHE A 129 -21.68 9.77 5.27
N GLY A 130 -21.80 9.74 6.59
CA GLY A 130 -22.98 9.27 7.33
C GLY A 130 -23.51 7.91 6.87
N ASP A 131 -24.80 7.84 6.57
CA ASP A 131 -25.49 6.61 6.16
C ASP A 131 -24.95 5.99 4.87
N ALA A 132 -24.42 6.82 3.95
CA ALA A 132 -23.80 6.30 2.74
C ALA A 132 -22.57 5.46 3.05
N TYR A 133 -21.76 5.93 4.01
CA TYR A 133 -20.61 5.16 4.48
C TYR A 133 -21.01 3.90 5.25
N ALA A 134 -22.06 3.96 6.07
CA ALA A 134 -22.57 2.80 6.80
C ALA A 134 -23.03 1.69 5.82
N ARG A 135 -23.81 2.03 4.78
CA ARG A 135 -24.21 1.09 3.71
C ARG A 135 -23.01 0.50 2.97
N TYR A 136 -22.02 1.34 2.64
CA TYR A 136 -20.79 0.88 2.02
C TYR A 136 -20.01 -0.11 2.90
N CYS A 137 -19.90 0.16 4.19
CA CYS A 137 -19.24 -0.72 5.16
C CYS A 137 -19.95 -2.07 5.33
N ALA A 138 -21.28 -2.11 5.20
CA ALA A 138 -22.06 -3.35 5.25
C ALA A 138 -21.84 -4.23 4.01
N ALA A 139 -21.67 -3.60 2.83
CA ALA A 139 -21.53 -4.31 1.56
C ALA A 139 -20.09 -4.72 1.24
N VAL A 140 -19.09 -3.89 1.59
CA VAL A 140 -17.69 -4.08 1.17
C VAL A 140 -16.81 -4.45 2.36
N PRO A 141 -16.06 -5.56 2.30
CA PRO A 141 -15.18 -6.00 3.39
C PRO A 141 -13.98 -5.07 3.60
N ARG A 142 -13.43 -5.06 4.83
CA ARG A 142 -12.36 -4.14 5.23
C ARG A 142 -11.01 -4.42 4.56
N PHE A 143 -10.56 -5.68 4.53
CA PHE A 143 -9.22 -6.06 4.09
C PHE A 143 -9.16 -7.20 3.07
N LEU A 144 -9.99 -8.21 3.23
CA LEU A 144 -9.96 -9.37 2.33
C LEU A 144 -10.99 -9.16 1.21
N PRO A 145 -10.56 -9.16 -0.06
CA PRO A 145 -11.47 -9.01 -1.20
C PRO A 145 -12.55 -10.10 -1.19
N ARG A 146 -13.79 -9.70 -1.47
CA ARG A 146 -14.88 -10.63 -1.73
C ARG A 146 -15.53 -10.24 -3.07
N PRO A 147 -16.09 -11.19 -3.83
CA PRO A 147 -16.78 -10.91 -5.07
C PRO A 147 -18.19 -10.31 -4.79
N THR A 148 -18.27 -9.36 -3.87
CA THR A 148 -19.48 -8.63 -3.52
C THR A 148 -19.33 -7.21 -4.03
N SER A 149 -20.26 -6.76 -4.86
CA SER A 149 -20.29 -5.38 -5.34
C SER A 149 -21.19 -4.54 -4.43
N HIS A 150 -20.69 -3.37 -4.04
CA HIS A 150 -21.56 -2.33 -3.50
C HIS A 150 -22.58 -1.92 -4.58
N PRO A 151 -23.91 -1.85 -4.28
CA PRO A 151 -24.90 -1.36 -5.23
C PRO A 151 -24.51 0.04 -5.73
N GLY A 152 -24.25 0.17 -7.03
CA GLY A 152 -23.74 1.40 -7.66
C GLY A 152 -22.22 1.49 -7.83
N GLY A 153 -21.43 0.59 -7.29
CA GLY A 153 -19.97 0.51 -7.53
C GLY A 153 -19.64 -0.20 -8.85
N ARG A 154 -18.78 0.40 -9.67
CA ARG A 154 -18.27 -0.21 -10.92
C ARG A 154 -16.90 -0.83 -10.64
N ILE A 155 -16.79 -2.16 -10.73
CA ILE A 155 -15.50 -2.85 -10.57
C ILE A 155 -14.55 -2.44 -11.71
N ALA A 156 -14.98 -2.56 -12.96
CA ALA A 156 -14.22 -2.13 -14.13
C ALA A 156 -14.26 -0.60 -14.29
N TYR A 157 -13.58 0.11 -13.39
CA TYR A 157 -13.49 1.56 -13.40
C TYR A 157 -12.04 2.00 -13.42
N PHE A 158 -11.69 2.86 -14.37
CA PHE A 158 -10.38 3.50 -14.51
C PHE A 158 -10.57 4.88 -15.14
N ASP A 159 -10.21 5.94 -14.41
CA ASP A 159 -10.22 7.31 -14.91
C ASP A 159 -8.78 7.82 -15.06
N TRP A 160 -8.39 8.12 -16.30
CA TRP A 160 -7.03 8.56 -16.61
C TRP A 160 -6.69 9.92 -16.01
N GLY A 161 -7.64 10.85 -15.99
CA GLY A 161 -7.45 12.16 -15.38
C GLY A 161 -7.18 12.07 -13.89
N THR A 162 -7.96 11.25 -13.18
CA THR A 162 -7.77 10.95 -11.76
C THR A 162 -6.45 10.23 -11.49
N PHE A 163 -6.05 9.30 -12.35
CA PHE A 163 -4.77 8.60 -12.27
C PHE A 163 -3.57 9.57 -12.33
N VAL A 164 -3.58 10.51 -13.26
CA VAL A 164 -2.51 11.51 -13.40
C VAL A 164 -2.52 12.49 -12.21
N ARG A 165 -3.69 13.01 -11.82
CA ARG A 165 -3.84 13.88 -10.64
C ARG A 165 -3.33 13.25 -9.35
N ASN A 166 -3.55 11.95 -9.19
CA ASN A 166 -3.08 11.17 -8.03
C ASN A 166 -1.62 10.72 -8.15
N HIS A 167 -0.88 11.21 -9.15
CA HIS A 167 0.54 10.92 -9.38
C HIS A 167 0.84 9.44 -9.71
N GLY A 168 -0.07 8.73 -10.40
CA GLY A 168 0.11 7.34 -10.79
C GLY A 168 1.35 7.11 -11.67
N LEU A 169 1.60 7.99 -12.65
CA LEU A 169 2.80 7.91 -13.50
C LEU A 169 4.10 8.07 -12.70
N ARG A 170 4.11 8.98 -11.71
CA ARG A 170 5.29 9.18 -10.85
C ARG A 170 5.56 7.95 -10.00
N ASN A 171 4.52 7.33 -9.44
CA ASN A 171 4.67 6.10 -8.67
C ASN A 171 5.23 4.97 -9.53
N LEU A 172 4.67 4.76 -10.71
CA LEU A 172 5.14 3.75 -11.66
C LEU A 172 6.63 3.97 -12.04
N ALA A 173 7.00 5.22 -12.35
CA ALA A 173 8.39 5.56 -12.69
C ALA A 173 9.36 5.30 -11.52
N GLN A 174 8.95 5.58 -10.28
CA GLN A 174 9.76 5.31 -9.09
C GLN A 174 9.98 3.80 -8.87
N VAL A 175 8.94 2.99 -9.04
CA VAL A 175 9.03 1.52 -8.92
C VAL A 175 9.89 0.95 -10.05
N ALA A 176 9.70 1.42 -11.28
CA ALA A 176 10.50 1.00 -12.43
C ALA A 176 12.00 1.35 -12.24
N ALA A 177 12.31 2.57 -11.81
CA ALA A 177 13.68 2.99 -11.52
C ALA A 177 14.33 2.16 -10.40
N PHE A 178 13.58 1.86 -9.32
CA PHE A 178 14.06 1.01 -8.24
C PHE A 178 14.44 -0.39 -8.76
N TYR A 179 13.57 -1.04 -9.53
CA TYR A 179 13.82 -2.38 -10.05
C TYR A 179 14.86 -2.40 -11.17
N ALA A 180 14.98 -1.34 -11.98
CA ALA A 180 16.07 -1.20 -12.94
C ALA A 180 17.43 -1.16 -12.26
N LEU A 181 17.56 -0.37 -11.18
CA LEU A 181 18.79 -0.33 -10.36
C LEU A 181 19.04 -1.66 -9.66
N ALA A 182 18.04 -2.26 -9.03
CA ALA A 182 18.19 -3.57 -8.38
C ALA A 182 18.61 -4.66 -9.38
N GLY A 183 18.05 -4.65 -10.59
CA GLY A 183 18.44 -5.56 -11.67
C GLY A 183 19.88 -5.34 -12.13
N TYR A 184 20.30 -4.08 -12.30
CA TYR A 184 21.69 -3.78 -12.62
C TYR A 184 22.66 -4.38 -11.57
N PHE A 185 22.42 -4.18 -10.29
CA PHE A 185 23.25 -4.74 -9.24
C PHE A 185 23.16 -6.27 -9.11
N ALA A 186 22.00 -6.86 -9.35
CA ALA A 186 21.81 -8.30 -9.25
C ALA A 186 22.43 -9.10 -10.42
N PHE A 187 22.53 -8.50 -11.62
CA PHE A 187 22.92 -9.21 -12.85
C PHE A 187 24.20 -8.72 -13.49
N LEU A 188 24.58 -7.45 -13.31
CA LEU A 188 25.68 -6.82 -14.07
C LEU A 188 26.82 -6.31 -13.20
N ALA A 189 26.55 -5.90 -11.95
CA ALA A 189 27.58 -5.30 -11.10
C ALA A 189 28.29 -6.31 -10.17
N ARG A 190 27.91 -7.60 -10.21
CA ARG A 190 28.48 -8.67 -9.36
C ARG A 190 28.86 -9.87 -10.15
#